data_2eb328e1932b324d82d0dc71383c3601
#
_entry.id   2eb328e1932b324d82d0dc71383c3601
#
_cell.length_a   1.000
_cell.length_b   1.000
_cell.length_c   1.000
_cell.angle_alpha   90.00
_cell.angle_beta   90.00
_cell.angle_gamma   90.00
#
_symmetry.space_group_name_H-M   'P 1'
#
loop_
_entity.id
_entity.type
_entity.pdbx_description
1 polymer ?
#
loop_
_entity_poly.entity_id
_entity_poly.type
_entity_poly.pdbx_seq_one_letter_code
_entity_poly.pdbx_strand_id
1 'polypeptide(L)'
;MKKTTSQNGFTLIELIIVMVILGIMAAVAVPRYLDSIENAEESTENAVISSIRSGLKQAANDSLYTHGRASWPTNPFEVFVAGQEPAGYTTDNSLANDDGEWTFFAVGNVTKISHQRNDNRRFTWTYTKAVSYTHLTLPTILLV
;
A
#
# COMPACT_ATOMS: atom_id res chain seq x y z
N MET A 1 43.87 37.37 -37.10
CA MET A 1 42.94 38.07 -36.18
C MET A 1 42.21 37.04 -35.32
N LYS A 2 42.50 36.98 -33.98
CA LYS A 2 41.77 36.11 -33.06
C LYS A 2 40.46 36.78 -32.67
N LYS A 3 39.30 36.14 -33.00
CA LYS A 3 37.99 36.56 -32.48
C LYS A 3 37.94 36.23 -31.01
N THR A 4 37.90 37.21 -30.16
CA THR A 4 37.55 37.06 -28.74
C THR A 4 36.04 36.88 -28.64
N THR A 5 35.57 35.67 -28.34
CA THR A 5 34.20 35.41 -27.96
C THR A 5 33.97 36.03 -26.59
N SER A 6 33.10 37.03 -26.51
CA SER A 6 32.63 37.59 -25.22
C SER A 6 31.84 36.52 -24.50
N GLN A 7 32.32 36.02 -23.36
CA GLN A 7 31.57 35.17 -22.46
C GLN A 7 30.73 36.10 -21.57
N ASN A 8 29.42 36.13 -21.78
CA ASN A 8 28.51 36.79 -20.88
C ASN A 8 28.32 35.92 -19.63
N GLY A 9 28.81 36.37 -18.50
CA GLY A 9 28.57 35.73 -17.20
C GLY A 9 27.22 36.15 -16.62
N PHE A 10 26.62 35.32 -15.79
CA PHE A 10 25.41 35.66 -15.03
C PHE A 10 25.67 36.80 -14.05
N THR A 11 24.70 37.67 -13.92
CA THR A 11 24.72 38.72 -12.89
C THR A 11 24.29 38.16 -11.55
N LEU A 12 24.76 38.73 -10.44
CA LEU A 12 24.38 38.34 -9.08
C LEU A 12 22.85 38.50 -8.88
N ILE A 13 22.27 39.55 -9.48
CA ILE A 13 20.81 39.80 -9.37
C ILE A 13 20.00 38.73 -10.08
N GLU A 14 20.40 38.24 -11.22
CA GLU A 14 19.73 37.14 -11.94
C GLU A 14 19.71 35.85 -11.09
N LEU A 15 20.82 35.54 -10.40
CA LEU A 15 20.88 34.40 -9.50
C LEU A 15 19.92 34.54 -8.33
N ILE A 16 19.89 35.72 -7.68
CA ILE A 16 18.99 35.98 -6.54
C ILE A 16 17.53 35.88 -6.96
N ILE A 17 17.13 36.47 -8.09
CA ILE A 17 15.76 36.40 -8.57
C ILE A 17 15.34 34.94 -8.83
N VAL A 18 16.19 34.14 -9.45
CA VAL A 18 15.90 32.71 -9.70
C VAL A 18 15.73 31.95 -8.39
N MET A 19 16.61 32.16 -7.40
CA MET A 19 16.50 31.52 -6.09
C MET A 19 15.19 31.88 -5.37
N VAL A 20 14.76 33.16 -5.43
CA VAL A 20 13.49 33.61 -4.83
C VAL A 20 12.30 32.93 -5.52
N ILE A 21 12.27 32.91 -6.86
CA ILE A 21 11.18 32.26 -7.61
C ILE A 21 11.11 30.78 -7.30
N LEU A 22 12.26 30.08 -7.30
CA LEU A 22 12.31 28.65 -6.97
C LEU A 22 11.86 28.40 -5.54
N GLY A 23 12.20 29.25 -4.58
CA GLY A 23 11.77 29.15 -3.20
C GLY A 23 10.24 29.25 -3.07
N ILE A 24 9.62 30.21 -3.77
CA ILE A 24 8.15 30.36 -3.77
C ILE A 24 7.48 29.15 -4.42
N MET A 25 8.00 28.68 -5.55
CA MET A 25 7.46 27.49 -6.23
C MET A 25 7.59 26.24 -5.36
N ALA A 26 8.72 26.05 -4.70
CA ALA A 26 8.95 24.91 -3.82
C ALA A 26 7.98 24.92 -2.63
N ALA A 27 7.71 26.08 -2.03
CA ALA A 27 6.79 26.21 -0.90
C ALA A 27 5.36 25.72 -1.23
N VAL A 28 4.93 25.83 -2.48
CA VAL A 28 3.62 25.34 -2.94
C VAL A 28 3.67 23.92 -3.46
N ALA A 29 4.77 23.54 -4.14
CA ALA A 29 4.86 22.25 -4.82
C ALA A 29 5.09 21.09 -3.84
N VAL A 30 5.91 21.29 -2.81
CA VAL A 30 6.27 20.22 -1.86
C VAL A 30 5.05 19.67 -1.11
N PRO A 31 4.18 20.46 -0.45
CA PRO A 31 3.01 19.91 0.23
C PRO A 31 2.07 19.18 -0.71
N ARG A 32 1.82 19.71 -1.90
CA ARG A 32 0.96 19.05 -2.90
C ARG A 32 1.53 17.70 -3.37
N TYR A 33 2.85 17.60 -3.45
CA TYR A 33 3.51 16.35 -3.81
C TYR A 33 3.35 15.30 -2.70
N LEU A 34 3.49 15.69 -1.44
CA LEU A 34 3.29 14.79 -0.29
C LEU A 34 1.84 14.29 -0.21
N ASP A 35 0.85 15.17 -0.40
CA ASP A 35 -0.57 14.78 -0.47
C ASP A 35 -0.83 13.77 -1.61
N SER A 36 -0.15 13.95 -2.74
CA SER A 36 -0.28 13.04 -3.88
C SER A 36 0.28 11.64 -3.57
N ILE A 37 1.40 11.56 -2.84
CA ILE A 37 1.97 10.28 -2.39
C ILE A 37 0.98 9.59 -1.44
N GLU A 38 0.46 10.31 -0.44
CA GLU A 38 -0.50 9.74 0.52
C GLU A 38 -1.74 9.17 -0.17
N ASN A 39 -2.32 9.91 -1.11
CA ASN A 39 -3.46 9.45 -1.89
C ASN A 39 -3.14 8.21 -2.76
N ALA A 40 -1.92 8.12 -3.29
CA ALA A 40 -1.48 6.97 -4.08
C ALA A 40 -1.31 5.72 -3.19
N GLU A 41 -0.73 5.87 -2.00
CA GLU A 41 -0.59 4.78 -1.03
C GLU A 41 -1.95 4.29 -0.56
N GLU A 42 -2.88 5.17 -0.20
CA GLU A 42 -4.25 4.82 0.17
C GLU A 42 -4.99 4.07 -0.96
N SER A 43 -4.84 4.55 -2.19
CA SER A 43 -5.43 3.88 -3.35
C SER A 43 -4.88 2.47 -3.55
N THR A 44 -3.57 2.28 -3.35
CA THR A 44 -2.91 0.98 -3.42
C THR A 44 -3.40 0.05 -2.31
N GLU A 45 -3.48 0.53 -1.09
CA GLU A 45 -4.02 -0.23 0.04
C GLU A 45 -5.46 -0.70 -0.23
N ASN A 46 -6.31 0.20 -0.70
CA ASN A 46 -7.69 -0.13 -1.05
C ASN A 46 -7.78 -1.17 -2.18
N ALA A 47 -6.90 -1.10 -3.17
CA ALA A 47 -6.83 -2.08 -4.25
C ALA A 47 -6.40 -3.46 -3.74
N VAL A 48 -5.36 -3.54 -2.91
CA VAL A 48 -4.88 -4.79 -2.30
C VAL A 48 -5.97 -5.42 -1.43
N ILE A 49 -6.59 -4.66 -0.54
CA ILE A 49 -7.66 -5.16 0.33
C ILE A 49 -8.88 -5.61 -0.48
N SER A 50 -9.23 -4.91 -1.55
CA SER A 50 -10.30 -5.31 -2.45
C SER A 50 -9.98 -6.64 -3.18
N SER A 51 -8.73 -6.80 -3.62
CA SER A 51 -8.25 -8.03 -4.26
C SER A 51 -8.29 -9.22 -3.29
N ILE A 52 -7.83 -9.02 -2.04
CA ILE A 52 -7.92 -10.03 -0.99
C ILE A 52 -9.39 -10.43 -0.76
N ARG A 53 -10.30 -9.46 -0.62
CA ARG A 53 -11.74 -9.76 -0.42
C ARG A 53 -12.33 -10.59 -1.57
N SER A 54 -11.95 -10.25 -2.80
CA SER A 54 -12.42 -10.98 -3.99
C SER A 54 -11.86 -12.39 -4.04
N GLY A 55 -10.56 -12.56 -3.76
CA GLY A 55 -9.91 -13.85 -3.72
C GLY A 55 -10.45 -14.75 -2.59
N LEU A 56 -10.73 -14.18 -1.42
CA LEU A 56 -11.37 -14.93 -0.32
C LEU A 56 -12.77 -15.45 -0.69
N LYS A 57 -13.56 -14.67 -1.43
CA LYS A 57 -14.85 -15.13 -1.95
C LYS A 57 -14.67 -16.29 -2.92
N GLN A 58 -13.70 -16.19 -3.81
CA GLN A 58 -13.41 -17.26 -4.76
C GLN A 58 -12.95 -18.52 -4.04
N ALA A 59 -12.00 -18.43 -3.12
CA ALA A 59 -11.53 -19.57 -2.32
C ALA A 59 -12.66 -20.27 -1.54
N ALA A 60 -13.57 -19.49 -0.97
CA ALA A 60 -14.74 -20.03 -0.27
C ALA A 60 -15.69 -20.77 -1.22
N ASN A 61 -15.94 -20.24 -2.42
CA ASN A 61 -16.75 -20.88 -3.44
C ASN A 61 -16.09 -22.18 -3.93
N ASP A 62 -14.78 -22.16 -4.22
CA ASP A 62 -14.04 -23.35 -4.65
C ASP A 62 -14.06 -24.44 -3.58
N SER A 63 -13.94 -24.06 -2.31
CA SER A 63 -14.08 -24.99 -1.18
C SER A 63 -15.49 -25.56 -1.07
N LEU A 64 -16.52 -24.74 -1.32
CA LEU A 64 -17.91 -25.19 -1.32
C LEU A 64 -18.17 -26.22 -2.42
N TYR A 65 -17.67 -25.99 -3.64
CA TYR A 65 -17.79 -26.93 -4.76
C TYR A 65 -17.03 -28.24 -4.52
N THR A 66 -15.85 -28.16 -3.92
CA THR A 66 -14.96 -29.33 -3.76
C THR A 66 -15.30 -30.16 -2.52
N HIS A 67 -15.64 -29.49 -1.41
CA HIS A 67 -15.81 -30.11 -0.09
C HIS A 67 -17.24 -30.00 0.48
N GLY A 68 -18.18 -29.38 -0.25
CA GLY A 68 -19.55 -29.18 0.18
C GLY A 68 -19.73 -28.15 1.30
N ARG A 69 -18.67 -27.42 1.67
CA ARG A 69 -18.73 -26.34 2.68
C ARG A 69 -17.75 -25.24 2.38
N ALA A 70 -18.12 -24.01 2.67
CA ALA A 70 -17.22 -22.87 2.53
C ALA A 70 -16.10 -22.92 3.58
N SER A 71 -14.88 -22.64 3.17
CA SER A 71 -13.70 -22.52 4.03
C SER A 71 -12.86 -21.33 3.57
N TRP A 72 -12.25 -20.65 4.51
CA TRP A 72 -11.40 -19.50 4.25
C TRP A 72 -9.98 -19.77 4.73
N PRO A 73 -8.95 -19.38 3.96
CA PRO A 73 -7.56 -19.57 4.35
C PRO A 73 -7.25 -18.79 5.65
N THR A 74 -6.22 -19.24 6.34
CA THR A 74 -5.76 -18.56 7.56
C THR A 74 -4.93 -17.33 7.20
N ASN A 75 -4.10 -17.47 6.17
CA ASN A 75 -3.37 -16.39 5.58
C ASN A 75 -4.21 -15.76 4.45
N PRO A 76 -4.63 -14.49 4.59
CA PRO A 76 -5.45 -13.84 3.56
C PRO A 76 -4.69 -13.59 2.25
N PHE A 77 -3.36 -13.67 2.25
CA PHE A 77 -2.54 -13.52 1.04
C PHE A 77 -2.44 -14.81 0.20
N GLU A 78 -2.82 -15.97 0.74
CA GLU A 78 -2.90 -17.22 -0.03
C GLU A 78 -3.89 -17.20 -1.21
N VAL A 79 -4.72 -16.16 -1.29
CA VAL A 79 -5.64 -15.96 -2.42
C VAL A 79 -4.95 -15.45 -3.68
N PHE A 80 -3.72 -14.93 -3.55
CA PHE A 80 -2.92 -14.53 -4.70
C PHE A 80 -2.22 -15.75 -5.31
N VAL A 81 -2.04 -15.72 -6.62
CA VAL A 81 -1.18 -16.70 -7.30
C VAL A 81 0.27 -16.38 -6.92
N ALA A 82 1.08 -17.40 -6.71
CA ALA A 82 2.48 -17.23 -6.36
C ALA A 82 3.20 -16.27 -7.34
N GLY A 83 3.83 -15.24 -6.79
CA GLY A 83 4.47 -14.16 -7.54
C GLY A 83 3.54 -13.02 -7.97
N GLN A 84 2.27 -13.04 -7.57
CA GLN A 84 1.30 -11.94 -7.76
C GLN A 84 0.87 -11.29 -6.45
N GLU A 85 1.55 -11.61 -5.36
CA GLU A 85 1.38 -10.96 -4.08
C GLU A 85 1.73 -9.46 -4.20
N PRO A 86 1.20 -8.60 -3.31
CA PRO A 86 1.58 -7.20 -3.26
C PRO A 86 3.09 -7.02 -3.14
N ALA A 87 3.64 -6.01 -3.81
CA ALA A 87 5.05 -5.67 -3.64
C ALA A 87 5.36 -5.42 -2.16
N GLY A 88 6.47 -5.96 -1.67
CA GLY A 88 6.84 -5.87 -0.25
C GLY A 88 6.13 -6.88 0.65
N TYR A 89 5.36 -7.84 0.10
CA TYR A 89 4.77 -8.89 0.93
C TYR A 89 5.84 -9.80 1.54
N THR A 90 5.74 -10.00 2.84
CA THR A 90 6.57 -10.95 3.59
C THR A 90 5.71 -11.92 4.38
N THR A 91 6.22 -13.13 4.60
CA THR A 91 5.53 -14.18 5.37
C THR A 91 5.80 -14.11 6.87
N ASP A 92 6.41 -13.03 7.33
CA ASP A 92 6.65 -12.81 8.74
C ASP A 92 5.33 -12.72 9.51
N ASN A 93 5.21 -13.52 10.56
CA ASN A 93 4.07 -13.48 11.46
C ASN A 93 4.22 -12.31 12.47
N SER A 94 4.43 -11.11 11.95
CA SER A 94 4.65 -9.88 12.70
C SER A 94 3.91 -8.71 12.08
N LEU A 95 3.92 -7.57 12.74
CA LEU A 95 3.45 -6.32 12.14
C LEU A 95 4.51 -5.79 11.17
N ALA A 96 4.07 -5.24 10.04
CA ALA A 96 4.95 -4.58 9.08
C ALA A 96 5.81 -3.51 9.77
N ASN A 97 7.10 -3.51 9.51
CA ASN A 97 8.08 -2.61 10.13
C ASN A 97 9.04 -1.96 9.13
N ASP A 98 9.02 -2.40 7.87
CA ASP A 98 9.78 -1.83 6.78
C ASP A 98 8.88 -1.06 5.81
N ASP A 99 9.40 -0.02 5.20
CA ASP A 99 8.65 0.83 4.26
C ASP A 99 8.13 0.02 3.06
N GLY A 100 6.83 0.12 2.83
CA GLY A 100 6.14 -0.61 1.76
C GLY A 100 5.86 -2.09 2.10
N GLU A 101 6.19 -2.55 3.29
CA GLU A 101 6.00 -3.94 3.70
C GLU A 101 4.52 -4.27 3.93
N TRP A 102 4.13 -5.44 3.43
CA TRP A 102 2.86 -6.09 3.73
C TRP A 102 3.10 -7.37 4.50
N THR A 103 2.44 -7.52 5.64
CA THR A 103 2.50 -8.74 6.44
C THR A 103 1.12 -9.16 6.91
N PHE A 104 1.03 -10.36 7.43
CA PHE A 104 -0.10 -10.75 8.25
C PHE A 104 0.42 -11.39 9.55
N PHE A 105 -0.34 -11.24 10.62
CA PHE A 105 -0.08 -12.02 11.81
C PHE A 105 -1.37 -12.49 12.46
N ALA A 106 -1.34 -13.70 13.00
CA ALA A 106 -2.49 -14.35 13.61
C ALA A 106 -2.37 -14.31 15.14
N VAL A 107 -3.41 -13.79 15.80
CA VAL A 107 -3.54 -13.81 17.26
C VAL A 107 -4.86 -14.49 17.62
N GLY A 108 -4.77 -15.73 18.10
CA GLY A 108 -5.95 -16.55 18.34
C GLY A 108 -6.75 -16.82 17.06
N ASN A 109 -8.02 -16.40 17.05
CA ASN A 109 -8.92 -16.56 15.91
C ASN A 109 -8.97 -15.33 14.97
N VAL A 110 -8.16 -14.32 15.26
CA VAL A 110 -8.13 -13.08 14.50
C VAL A 110 -6.81 -12.98 13.77
N THR A 111 -6.87 -12.74 12.47
CA THR A 111 -5.69 -12.40 11.67
C THR A 111 -5.70 -10.90 11.39
N LYS A 112 -4.58 -10.25 11.58
CA LYS A 112 -4.38 -8.85 11.18
C LYS A 112 -3.53 -8.80 9.92
N ILE A 113 -3.96 -8.01 8.96
CA ILE A 113 -3.18 -7.60 7.80
C ILE A 113 -2.52 -6.27 8.19
N SER A 114 -1.25 -6.12 7.93
CA SER A 114 -0.48 -4.93 8.27
C SER A 114 0.24 -4.40 7.03
N HIS A 115 0.26 -3.10 6.87
CA HIS A 115 1.04 -2.40 5.86
C HIS A 115 1.71 -1.19 6.48
N GLN A 116 3.00 -1.00 6.19
CA GLN A 116 3.74 0.20 6.58
C GLN A 116 3.98 1.07 5.36
N ARG A 117 3.54 2.33 5.44
CA ARG A 117 3.78 3.34 4.41
C ARG A 117 5.20 3.90 4.52
N ASN A 118 5.68 4.53 3.45
CA ASN A 118 7.00 5.16 3.38
C ASN A 118 7.21 6.32 4.38
N ASP A 119 6.17 6.77 5.04
CA ASP A 119 6.22 7.80 6.08
C ASP A 119 6.26 7.22 7.52
N ASN A 120 6.55 5.94 7.65
CA ASN A 120 6.53 5.17 8.89
C ASN A 120 5.13 5.03 9.55
N ARG A 121 4.05 5.45 8.91
CA ARG A 121 2.70 5.19 9.39
C ARG A 121 2.32 3.76 9.07
N ARG A 122 1.75 3.06 10.06
CA ARG A 122 1.30 1.68 9.92
C ARG A 122 -0.22 1.62 9.93
N PHE A 123 -0.75 0.89 8.95
CA PHE A 123 -2.18 0.60 8.84
C PHE A 123 -2.42 -0.88 9.07
N THR A 124 -3.49 -1.21 9.78
CA THR A 124 -3.86 -2.59 10.07
C THR A 124 -5.33 -2.81 9.79
N TRP A 125 -5.62 -3.97 9.21
CA TRP A 125 -6.98 -4.45 8.96
C TRP A 125 -7.19 -5.75 9.69
N THR A 126 -8.31 -5.87 10.37
CA THR A 126 -8.68 -7.11 11.05
C THR A 126 -9.41 -8.02 10.07
N TYR A 127 -8.89 -9.21 9.88
CA TYR A 127 -9.52 -10.28 9.15
C TYR A 127 -10.10 -11.30 10.13
N THR A 128 -11.41 -11.41 10.17
CA THR A 128 -12.10 -12.41 11.02
C THR A 128 -12.75 -13.45 10.12
N LYS A 129 -12.36 -14.70 10.29
CA LYS A 129 -13.01 -15.82 9.59
C LYS A 129 -14.46 -15.90 10.01
N ALA A 130 -15.37 -15.91 9.05
CA ALA A 130 -16.76 -16.15 9.35
C ALA A 130 -16.96 -17.61 9.76
N VAL A 131 -17.40 -17.83 10.98
CA VAL A 131 -17.76 -19.15 11.51
C VAL A 131 -19.27 -19.31 11.36
N SER A 132 -19.75 -19.65 10.18
CA SER A 132 -21.16 -20.01 10.02
C SER A 132 -21.29 -21.22 9.11
N TYR A 133 -21.94 -22.25 9.66
CA TYR A 133 -22.18 -23.52 8.95
C TYR A 133 -23.42 -23.49 8.03
N THR A 134 -24.19 -22.41 8.04
CA THR A 134 -25.53 -22.37 7.39
C THR A 134 -25.72 -21.28 6.33
N HIS A 135 -24.88 -20.24 6.32
CA HIS A 135 -24.94 -19.17 5.33
C HIS A 135 -23.52 -18.75 4.92
N LEU A 136 -23.35 -18.36 3.66
CA LEU A 136 -22.11 -17.80 3.13
C LEU A 136 -21.91 -16.39 3.72
N THR A 137 -21.43 -16.32 4.96
CA THR A 137 -21.05 -15.04 5.56
C THR A 137 -19.61 -14.72 5.12
N LEU A 138 -19.44 -13.55 4.51
CA LEU A 138 -18.13 -13.09 4.09
C LEU A 138 -17.28 -12.72 5.30
N PRO A 139 -15.97 -13.04 5.26
CA PRO A 139 -15.04 -12.55 6.27
C PRO A 139 -15.04 -11.02 6.25
N THR A 140 -15.00 -10.43 7.41
CA THR A 140 -14.96 -8.98 7.55
C THR A 140 -13.50 -8.52 7.61
N ILE A 141 -13.18 -7.52 6.81
CA ILE A 141 -11.90 -6.81 6.87
C ILE A 141 -12.20 -5.37 7.24
N LEU A 142 -11.77 -4.95 8.42
CA LEU A 142 -11.95 -3.60 8.96
C LEU A 142 -10.59 -2.98 9.24
N LEU A 143 -10.44 -1.71 8.88
CA LEU A 143 -9.30 -0.89 9.31
C LEU A 143 -9.40 -0.66 10.83
N VAL A 144 -8.27 -0.82 11.53
CA VAL A 144 -8.19 -0.70 13.00
C VAL A 144 -7.10 0.30 13.37
#